data_63e84b26372eef9143ce48a70e0113dd
#
_entry.id   63e84b26372eef9143ce48a70e0113dd
#
_cell.length_a   1.000
_cell.length_b   1.000
_cell.length_c   1.000
_cell.angle_alpha   90.00
_cell.angle_beta   90.00
_cell.angle_gamma   90.00
#
_symmetry.space_group_name_H-M   'P 1'
#
loop_
_entity.id
_entity.type
_entity.pdbx_description
1 polymer ?
#
loop_
_entity_poly.entity_id
_entity_poly.type
_entity_poly.pdbx_seq_one_letter_code
_entity_poly.pdbx_strand_id
1 'polypeptide(L)'
;MIGAIRSVLRAGFSLIERPFDRLFTPQFNPLAQLGALGFFFFWIVAVSGIYLFIFFDTGIEQAYQSVEQMTQAYRYHAGVMRSFHRYASDLMVVMVVVHLLREFSLDHYRGVRWFSWITGLPIIWLLYASGITGYWLVWDKLAQYVAIVSSELLDWLPIFGEPIARNFVSTGTLTSRFFSLMVFMHVAVPLFLLFIMWIHILHISRPKMNPPRMLAGLSLVL
;
A
#
# COMPACT_ATOMS: atom_id res chain seq x y z
N MET A 1 -17.49 -17.67 18.18
CA MET A 1 -17.57 -16.74 17.04
C MET A 1 -16.28 -16.70 16.20
N ILE A 2 -15.11 -16.38 16.75
CA ILE A 2 -13.82 -16.32 16.01
C ILE A 2 -13.49 -17.64 15.29
N GLY A 3 -13.68 -18.81 15.97
CA GLY A 3 -13.44 -20.11 15.38
C GLY A 3 -14.30 -20.42 14.15
N ALA A 4 -15.58 -20.02 14.17
CA ALA A 4 -16.47 -20.19 13.03
C ALA A 4 -16.07 -19.33 11.83
N ILE A 5 -15.73 -18.05 12.06
CA ILE A 5 -15.23 -17.15 11.01
C ILE A 5 -13.96 -17.75 10.37
N ARG A 6 -13.01 -18.19 11.19
CA ARG A 6 -11.77 -18.82 10.73
C ARG A 6 -12.02 -20.08 9.90
N SER A 7 -12.92 -20.94 10.32
CA SER A 7 -13.23 -22.18 9.57
C SER A 7 -13.86 -21.88 8.21
N VAL A 8 -14.75 -20.90 8.13
CA VAL A 8 -15.34 -20.44 6.85
C VAL A 8 -14.27 -19.88 5.93
N LEU A 9 -13.40 -18.99 6.44
CA LEU A 9 -12.29 -18.44 5.65
C LEU A 9 -11.34 -19.54 5.17
N ARG A 10 -10.99 -20.49 6.04
CA ARG A 10 -10.12 -21.62 5.68
C ARG A 10 -10.73 -22.48 4.59
N ALA A 11 -12.03 -22.78 4.69
CA ALA A 11 -12.74 -23.52 3.65
C ALA A 11 -12.74 -22.74 2.32
N GLY A 12 -13.00 -21.43 2.35
CA GLY A 12 -12.95 -20.56 1.18
C GLY A 12 -11.56 -20.54 0.52
N PHE A 13 -10.51 -20.30 1.31
CA PHE A 13 -9.14 -20.34 0.79
C PHE A 13 -8.80 -21.72 0.20
N SER A 14 -9.11 -22.82 0.88
CA SER A 14 -8.83 -24.16 0.36
C SER A 14 -9.56 -24.46 -0.94
N LEU A 15 -10.77 -23.94 -1.11
CA LEU A 15 -11.54 -24.08 -2.35
C LEU A 15 -10.87 -23.36 -3.53
N ILE A 16 -10.35 -22.15 -3.29
CA ILE A 16 -9.66 -21.35 -4.31
C ILE A 16 -8.23 -21.87 -4.57
N GLU A 17 -7.50 -22.31 -3.55
CA GLU A 17 -6.12 -22.82 -3.69
C GLU A 17 -6.05 -24.10 -4.51
N ARG A 18 -7.01 -25.01 -4.38
CA ARG A 18 -7.01 -26.31 -5.08
C ARG A 18 -6.87 -26.20 -6.62
N PRO A 19 -7.65 -25.37 -7.36
CA PRO A 19 -7.44 -25.21 -8.79
C PRO A 19 -6.09 -24.56 -9.11
N PHE A 20 -5.61 -23.61 -8.33
CA PHE A 20 -4.29 -23.01 -8.52
C PHE A 20 -3.15 -24.02 -8.25
N ASP A 21 -3.28 -24.89 -7.26
CA ASP A 21 -2.31 -25.96 -7.00
C ASP A 21 -2.25 -26.96 -8.14
N ARG A 22 -3.38 -27.24 -8.81
CA ARG A 22 -3.43 -28.12 -9.98
C ARG A 22 -2.80 -27.48 -11.23
N LEU A 23 -3.00 -26.16 -11.42
CA LEU A 23 -2.52 -25.44 -12.60
C LEU A 23 -1.04 -25.02 -12.47
N PHE A 24 -0.63 -24.57 -11.29
CA PHE A 24 0.67 -23.94 -11.08
C PHE A 24 1.58 -24.74 -10.12
N THR A 25 1.13 -25.86 -9.57
CA THR A 25 1.72 -26.56 -8.42
C THR A 25 1.70 -25.73 -7.12
N PRO A 26 1.74 -26.33 -5.93
CA PRO A 26 1.72 -25.60 -4.66
C PRO A 26 2.86 -24.58 -4.49
N GLN A 27 3.99 -24.81 -5.16
CA GLN A 27 5.15 -23.92 -5.09
C GLN A 27 4.91 -22.60 -5.84
N PHE A 28 4.16 -22.62 -6.93
CA PHE A 28 3.88 -21.47 -7.80
C PHE A 28 2.47 -20.93 -7.58
N ASN A 29 1.71 -21.44 -6.61
CA ASN A 29 0.40 -20.93 -6.28
C ASN A 29 0.51 -19.47 -5.77
N PRO A 30 -0.14 -18.48 -6.45
CA PRO A 30 -0.09 -17.07 -6.04
C PRO A 30 -0.53 -16.85 -4.60
N LEU A 31 -1.54 -17.58 -4.13
CA LEU A 31 -2.05 -17.47 -2.76
C LEU A 31 -1.02 -17.94 -1.70
N ALA A 32 -0.11 -18.84 -2.08
CA ALA A 32 1.01 -19.22 -1.21
C ALA A 32 2.17 -18.21 -1.24
N GLN A 33 2.12 -17.21 -2.12
CA GLN A 33 3.17 -16.22 -2.35
C GLN A 33 2.73 -14.78 -2.03
N LEU A 34 1.57 -14.57 -1.41
CA LEU A 34 0.97 -13.24 -1.18
C LEU A 34 1.92 -12.27 -0.47
N GLY A 35 2.63 -12.71 0.57
CA GLY A 35 3.61 -11.87 1.26
C GLY A 35 4.78 -11.47 0.35
N ALA A 36 5.29 -12.41 -0.44
CA ALA A 36 6.36 -12.14 -1.41
C ALA A 36 5.90 -11.21 -2.54
N LEU A 37 4.65 -11.36 -3.01
CA LEU A 37 4.04 -10.46 -3.99
C LEU A 37 3.84 -9.06 -3.43
N GLY A 38 3.35 -8.92 -2.20
CA GLY A 38 3.24 -7.63 -1.52
C GLY A 38 4.59 -6.91 -1.42
N PHE A 39 5.66 -7.63 -1.06
CA PHE A 39 7.02 -7.10 -1.01
C PHE A 39 7.56 -6.74 -2.41
N PHE A 40 7.26 -7.51 -3.42
CA PHE A 40 7.61 -7.23 -4.80
C PHE A 40 6.94 -5.94 -5.32
N PHE A 41 5.62 -5.79 -5.08
CA PHE A 41 4.90 -4.56 -5.44
C PHE A 41 5.41 -3.35 -4.65
N PHE A 42 5.80 -3.52 -3.39
CA PHE A 42 6.43 -2.44 -2.62
C PHE A 42 7.67 -1.88 -3.35
N TRP A 43 8.53 -2.74 -3.89
CA TRP A 43 9.70 -2.28 -4.64
C TRP A 43 9.35 -1.60 -5.96
N ILE A 44 8.32 -2.07 -6.67
CA ILE A 44 7.83 -1.38 -7.86
C ILE A 44 7.34 0.03 -7.49
N VAL A 45 6.55 0.15 -6.43
CA VAL A 45 6.05 1.45 -5.94
C VAL A 45 7.20 2.34 -5.50
N ALA A 46 8.17 1.83 -4.75
CA ALA A 46 9.32 2.61 -4.28
C ALA A 46 10.16 3.14 -5.45
N VAL A 47 10.55 2.28 -6.39
CA VAL A 47 11.37 2.67 -7.55
C VAL A 47 10.63 3.64 -8.47
N SER A 48 9.38 3.36 -8.79
CA SER A 48 8.56 4.27 -9.60
C SER A 48 8.30 5.60 -8.89
N GLY A 49 8.11 5.59 -7.57
CA GLY A 49 7.93 6.81 -6.78
C GLY A 49 9.17 7.72 -6.77
N ILE A 50 10.37 7.15 -6.61
CA ILE A 50 11.65 7.88 -6.73
C ILE A 50 11.77 8.50 -8.13
N TYR A 51 11.42 7.75 -9.17
CA TYR A 51 11.45 8.26 -10.54
C TYR A 51 10.45 9.41 -10.74
N LEU A 52 9.23 9.28 -10.24
CA LEU A 52 8.20 10.32 -10.34
C LEU A 52 8.59 11.60 -9.63
N PHE A 53 9.31 11.51 -8.52
CA PHE A 53 9.77 12.66 -7.75
C PHE A 53 10.68 13.61 -8.58
N ILE A 54 11.34 13.11 -9.63
CA ILE A 54 12.15 13.93 -10.55
C ILE A 54 11.27 14.91 -11.34
N PHE A 55 10.01 14.55 -11.61
CA PHE A 55 9.09 15.31 -12.47
C PHE A 55 7.98 16.02 -11.69
N PHE A 56 7.89 15.77 -10.38
CA PHE A 56 6.81 16.28 -9.53
C PHE A 56 7.21 17.61 -8.89
N ASP A 57 6.39 18.64 -9.13
CA ASP A 57 6.53 19.94 -8.47
C ASP A 57 5.78 19.96 -7.14
N THR A 58 6.48 20.28 -6.06
CA THR A 58 5.97 20.21 -4.68
C THR A 58 5.14 21.44 -4.27
N GLY A 59 4.85 22.34 -5.18
CA GLY A 59 4.00 23.52 -4.93
C GLY A 59 2.52 23.22 -5.13
N ILE A 60 1.66 23.81 -4.31
CA ILE A 60 0.21 23.60 -4.39
C ILE A 60 -0.38 24.01 -5.75
N GLU A 61 0.18 25.06 -6.38
CA GLU A 61 -0.26 25.56 -7.68
C GLU A 61 0.25 24.70 -8.84
N GLN A 62 1.45 24.12 -8.70
CA GLN A 62 2.16 23.38 -9.72
C GLN A 62 1.93 21.88 -9.67
N ALA A 63 1.54 21.33 -8.50
CA ALA A 63 1.39 19.90 -8.29
C ALA A 63 0.49 19.23 -9.34
N TYR A 64 -0.72 19.73 -9.53
CA TYR A 64 -1.64 19.20 -10.53
C TYR A 64 -1.09 19.32 -11.96
N GLN A 65 -0.49 20.46 -12.29
CA GLN A 65 0.08 20.68 -13.62
C GLN A 65 1.25 19.75 -13.90
N SER A 66 2.13 19.51 -12.92
CA SER A 66 3.25 18.57 -13.07
C SER A 66 2.77 17.13 -13.29
N VAL A 67 1.71 16.71 -12.60
CA VAL A 67 1.07 15.39 -12.81
C VAL A 67 0.45 15.30 -14.20
N GLU A 68 -0.20 16.36 -14.68
CA GLU A 68 -0.77 16.41 -16.02
C GLU A 68 0.32 16.36 -17.09
N GLN A 69 1.41 17.09 -16.92
CA GLN A 69 2.58 17.02 -17.82
C GLN A 69 3.19 15.61 -17.88
N MET A 70 3.33 14.92 -16.74
CA MET A 70 3.78 13.53 -16.73
C MET A 70 2.88 12.64 -17.57
N THR A 71 1.56 12.90 -17.54
CA THR A 71 0.57 12.06 -18.23
C THR A 71 0.50 12.39 -19.73
N GLN A 72 0.60 13.65 -20.12
CA GLN A 72 0.41 14.10 -21.49
C GLN A 72 1.72 14.28 -22.27
N ALA A 73 2.64 15.09 -21.75
CA ALA A 73 3.89 15.42 -22.43
C ALA A 73 4.94 14.30 -22.30
N TYR A 74 5.04 13.69 -21.11
CA TYR A 74 6.04 12.67 -20.80
C TYR A 74 5.45 11.27 -20.70
N ARG A 75 4.36 10.98 -21.42
CA ARG A 75 3.55 9.77 -21.26
C ARG A 75 4.31 8.45 -21.43
N TYR A 76 5.32 8.40 -22.30
CA TYR A 76 6.06 7.16 -22.58
C TYR A 76 7.08 6.77 -21.49
N HIS A 77 7.43 7.66 -20.60
CA HIS A 77 8.31 7.36 -19.48
C HIS A 77 7.69 7.74 -18.13
N ALA A 78 7.44 9.03 -17.85
CA ALA A 78 6.87 9.44 -16.57
C ALA A 78 5.41 9.00 -16.42
N GLY A 79 4.60 9.01 -17.49
CA GLY A 79 3.23 8.50 -17.51
C GLY A 79 3.17 6.99 -17.26
N VAL A 80 4.09 6.21 -17.86
CA VAL A 80 4.21 4.77 -17.61
C VAL A 80 4.61 4.52 -16.16
N MET A 81 5.61 5.24 -15.64
CA MET A 81 6.03 5.09 -14.24
C MET A 81 4.93 5.49 -13.25
N ARG A 82 4.11 6.52 -13.58
CA ARG A 82 2.94 6.89 -12.81
C ARG A 82 1.90 5.76 -12.79
N SER A 83 1.68 5.10 -13.91
CA SER A 83 0.78 3.94 -14.00
C SER A 83 1.31 2.77 -13.15
N PHE A 84 2.59 2.44 -13.23
CA PHE A 84 3.20 1.43 -12.37
C PHE A 84 3.06 1.79 -10.89
N HIS A 85 3.34 3.04 -10.52
CA HIS A 85 3.21 3.48 -9.14
C HIS A 85 1.78 3.28 -8.61
N ARG A 86 0.78 3.71 -9.37
CA ARG A 86 -0.63 3.61 -9.00
C ARG A 86 -1.10 2.16 -8.93
N TYR A 87 -0.98 1.41 -10.03
CA TYR A 87 -1.52 0.05 -10.06
C TYR A 87 -0.77 -0.93 -9.16
N ALA A 88 0.55 -0.78 -9.04
CA ALA A 88 1.31 -1.59 -8.09
C ALA A 88 0.93 -1.27 -6.62
N SER A 89 0.59 -0.03 -6.28
CA SER A 89 0.12 0.32 -4.94
C SER A 89 -1.24 -0.31 -4.64
N ASP A 90 -2.18 -0.28 -5.59
CA ASP A 90 -3.49 -0.90 -5.46
C ASP A 90 -3.36 -2.43 -5.29
N LEU A 91 -2.55 -3.08 -6.13
CA LEU A 91 -2.27 -4.51 -6.04
C LEU A 91 -1.57 -4.88 -4.73
N MET A 92 -0.63 -4.06 -4.26
CA MET A 92 0.05 -4.28 -2.98
C MET A 92 -0.94 -4.31 -1.82
N VAL A 93 -1.88 -3.36 -1.76
CA VAL A 93 -2.92 -3.31 -0.73
C VAL A 93 -3.78 -4.58 -0.78
N VAL A 94 -4.24 -4.98 -1.98
CA VAL A 94 -5.02 -6.21 -2.16
C VAL A 94 -4.24 -7.44 -1.68
N MET A 95 -2.96 -7.57 -2.09
CA MET A 95 -2.12 -8.71 -1.69
C MET A 95 -1.92 -8.76 -0.18
N VAL A 96 -1.68 -7.62 0.48
CA VAL A 96 -1.45 -7.56 1.93
C VAL A 96 -2.74 -7.88 2.70
N VAL A 97 -3.91 -7.38 2.27
CA VAL A 97 -5.19 -7.69 2.90
C VAL A 97 -5.52 -9.18 2.75
N VAL A 98 -5.38 -9.75 1.55
CA VAL A 98 -5.62 -11.18 1.32
C VAL A 98 -4.60 -12.02 2.09
N HIS A 99 -3.34 -11.59 2.20
CA HIS A 99 -2.32 -12.22 3.02
C HIS A 99 -2.74 -12.26 4.50
N LEU A 100 -3.18 -11.14 5.06
CA LEU A 100 -3.67 -11.09 6.44
C LEU A 100 -4.83 -12.07 6.67
N LEU A 101 -5.83 -12.07 5.80
CA LEU A 101 -6.99 -12.96 5.91
C LEU A 101 -6.59 -14.44 5.81
N ARG A 102 -5.66 -14.75 4.92
CA ARG A 102 -5.13 -16.11 4.77
C ARG A 102 -4.36 -16.56 6.01
N GLU A 103 -3.44 -15.75 6.51
CA GLU A 103 -2.66 -16.08 7.71
C GLU A 103 -3.57 -16.21 8.95
N PHE A 104 -4.63 -15.40 9.03
CA PHE A 104 -5.67 -15.55 10.06
C PHE A 104 -6.40 -16.91 9.91
N SER A 105 -6.78 -17.30 8.70
CA SER A 105 -7.48 -18.55 8.44
C SER A 105 -6.65 -19.78 8.83
N LEU A 106 -5.32 -19.67 8.72
CA LEU A 106 -4.33 -20.69 9.07
C LEU A 106 -3.94 -20.70 10.57
N ASP A 107 -4.57 -19.88 11.41
CA ASP A 107 -4.30 -19.79 12.85
C ASP A 107 -2.93 -19.19 13.22
N HIS A 108 -2.28 -18.47 12.31
CA HIS A 108 -0.93 -17.92 12.49
C HIS A 108 -0.86 -16.70 13.42
N TYR A 109 -2.00 -16.20 13.91
CA TYR A 109 -2.05 -15.15 14.95
C TYR A 109 -1.68 -15.69 16.35
N ARG A 110 -1.42 -17.00 16.47
CA ARG A 110 -1.00 -17.72 17.68
C ARG A 110 0.27 -18.52 17.44
N GLY A 111 0.83 -19.05 18.52
CA GLY A 111 2.01 -19.92 18.46
C GLY A 111 3.25 -19.19 17.97
N VAL A 112 4.11 -19.85 17.22
CA VAL A 112 5.42 -19.31 16.79
C VAL A 112 5.35 -18.12 15.84
N ARG A 113 4.19 -17.86 15.21
CA ARG A 113 3.99 -16.78 14.25
C ARG A 113 3.25 -15.56 14.82
N TRP A 114 2.91 -15.55 16.11
CA TRP A 114 2.17 -14.46 16.72
C TRP A 114 2.85 -13.10 16.56
N PHE A 115 4.19 -13.07 16.64
CA PHE A 115 4.97 -11.85 16.48
C PHE A 115 4.83 -11.25 15.07
N SER A 116 4.97 -12.11 14.04
CA SER A 116 4.77 -11.66 12.65
C SER A 116 3.33 -11.21 12.42
N TRP A 117 2.34 -11.84 13.07
CA TRP A 117 0.96 -11.41 12.99
C TRP A 117 0.77 -9.99 13.56
N ILE A 118 1.26 -9.73 14.79
CA ILE A 118 1.13 -8.41 15.43
C ILE A 118 1.88 -7.32 14.65
N THR A 119 3.07 -7.61 14.15
CA THR A 119 3.84 -6.66 13.34
C THR A 119 3.27 -6.45 11.94
N GLY A 120 2.42 -7.34 11.46
CA GLY A 120 1.67 -7.21 10.21
C GLY A 120 0.54 -6.17 10.28
N LEU A 121 -0.05 -5.93 11.45
CA LEU A 121 -1.14 -4.95 11.59
C LEU A 121 -0.68 -3.50 11.34
N PRO A 122 0.43 -3.01 11.91
CA PRO A 122 0.97 -1.70 11.57
C PRO A 122 1.28 -1.51 10.08
N ILE A 123 1.69 -2.57 9.37
CA ILE A 123 1.96 -2.52 7.93
C ILE A 123 0.72 -2.05 7.17
N ILE A 124 -0.46 -2.58 7.48
CA ILE A 124 -1.72 -2.19 6.81
C ILE A 124 -2.04 -0.72 7.06
N TRP A 125 -1.89 -0.24 8.30
CA TRP A 125 -2.12 1.16 8.64
C TRP A 125 -1.14 2.10 7.94
N LEU A 126 0.13 1.72 7.86
CA LEU A 126 1.15 2.50 7.14
C LEU A 126 0.91 2.50 5.63
N LEU A 127 0.47 1.39 5.05
CA LEU A 127 0.05 1.33 3.64
C LEU A 127 -1.13 2.26 3.37
N TYR A 128 -2.13 2.24 4.25
CA TYR A 128 -3.29 3.13 4.15
C TYR A 128 -2.89 4.60 4.25
N ALA A 129 -2.07 4.96 5.24
CA ALA A 129 -1.55 6.32 5.40
C ALA A 129 -0.73 6.78 4.18
N SER A 130 0.14 5.90 3.65
CA SER A 130 0.91 6.18 2.45
C SER A 130 0.02 6.36 1.21
N GLY A 131 -0.98 5.50 1.02
CA GLY A 131 -1.92 5.58 -0.10
C GLY A 131 -2.72 6.87 -0.08
N ILE A 132 -3.29 7.25 1.07
CA ILE A 132 -4.06 8.49 1.23
C ILE A 132 -3.19 9.71 0.97
N THR A 133 -2.03 9.82 1.62
CA THR A 133 -1.15 10.97 1.44
C THR A 133 -0.64 11.08 0.00
N GLY A 134 -0.35 9.97 -0.67
CA GLY A 134 0.02 9.97 -2.08
C GLY A 134 -1.10 10.41 -3.01
N TYR A 135 -2.33 10.03 -2.70
CA TYR A 135 -3.49 10.47 -3.46
C TYR A 135 -3.71 11.98 -3.34
N TRP A 136 -3.50 12.58 -2.17
CA TRP A 136 -3.59 14.02 -1.96
C TRP A 136 -2.62 14.82 -2.84
N LEU A 137 -1.44 14.27 -3.13
CA LEU A 137 -0.40 14.98 -3.88
C LEU A 137 -0.79 15.33 -5.32
N VAL A 138 -1.74 14.60 -5.92
CA VAL A 138 -2.28 14.94 -7.25
C VAL A 138 -3.02 16.28 -7.23
N TRP A 139 -3.64 16.64 -6.13
CA TRP A 139 -4.36 17.87 -5.84
C TRP A 139 -5.44 18.25 -6.86
N ASP A 140 -6.02 17.28 -7.55
CA ASP A 140 -7.23 17.47 -8.34
C ASP A 140 -8.48 17.61 -7.43
N LYS A 141 -9.65 17.83 -8.00
CA LYS A 141 -10.90 17.97 -7.24
C LYS A 141 -11.21 16.75 -6.38
N LEU A 142 -10.89 15.55 -6.86
CA LEU A 142 -11.12 14.31 -6.13
C LEU A 142 -10.11 14.15 -5.00
N ALA A 143 -8.83 14.49 -5.22
CA ALA A 143 -7.80 14.49 -4.19
C ALA A 143 -8.15 15.47 -3.05
N GLN A 144 -8.63 16.67 -3.38
CA GLN A 144 -9.09 17.65 -2.39
C GLN A 144 -10.27 17.12 -1.59
N TYR A 145 -11.26 16.49 -2.24
CA TYR A 145 -12.38 15.85 -1.57
C TYR A 145 -11.91 14.72 -0.62
N VAL A 146 -11.02 13.84 -1.09
CA VAL A 146 -10.44 12.76 -0.27
C VAL A 146 -9.66 13.32 0.91
N ALA A 147 -8.92 14.44 0.73
CA ALA A 147 -8.21 15.11 1.81
C ALA A 147 -9.15 15.59 2.92
N ILE A 148 -10.27 16.23 2.53
CA ILE A 148 -11.29 16.69 3.49
C ILE A 148 -11.89 15.50 4.25
N VAL A 149 -12.43 14.52 3.53
CA VAL A 149 -13.13 13.38 4.15
C VAL A 149 -12.21 12.55 5.04
N SER A 150 -10.96 12.32 4.64
CA SER A 150 -10.01 11.58 5.48
C SER A 150 -9.56 12.39 6.70
N SER A 151 -9.46 13.71 6.60
CA SER A 151 -9.19 14.57 7.75
C SER A 151 -10.36 14.58 8.74
N GLU A 152 -11.59 14.65 8.25
CA GLU A 152 -12.80 14.55 9.08
C GLU A 152 -12.90 13.18 9.78
N LEU A 153 -12.52 12.09 9.09
CA LEU A 153 -12.44 10.76 9.69
C LEU A 153 -11.40 10.71 10.82
N LEU A 154 -10.26 11.37 10.65
CA LEU A 154 -9.23 11.46 11.71
C LEU A 154 -9.71 12.33 12.88
N ASP A 155 -10.46 13.41 12.60
CA ASP A 155 -11.04 14.29 13.63
C ASP A 155 -12.09 13.56 14.49
N TRP A 156 -12.72 12.51 13.95
CA TRP A 156 -13.63 11.64 14.71
C TRP A 156 -12.88 10.77 15.75
N LEU A 157 -11.59 10.53 15.56
CA LEU A 157 -10.80 9.78 16.54
C LEU A 157 -10.46 10.67 17.75
N PRO A 158 -10.70 10.23 19.01
CA PRO A 158 -10.48 11.03 20.22
C PRO A 158 -8.98 11.19 20.56
N ILE A 159 -8.11 11.15 19.56
CA ILE A 159 -6.65 11.25 19.70
C ILE A 159 -6.19 12.69 19.43
N PHE A 160 -6.94 13.43 18.62
CA PHE A 160 -6.60 14.79 18.21
C PHE A 160 -7.45 15.79 18.99
N GLY A 161 -6.82 16.71 19.70
CA GLY A 161 -7.49 17.74 20.51
C GLY A 161 -8.08 18.87 19.68
N GLU A 162 -7.59 19.06 18.44
CA GLU A 162 -8.02 20.11 17.52
C GLU A 162 -8.34 19.52 16.14
N PRO A 163 -9.39 20.01 15.45
CA PRO A 163 -9.79 19.50 14.15
C PRO A 163 -8.68 19.65 13.10
N ILE A 164 -8.24 18.55 12.53
CA ILE A 164 -7.22 18.49 11.47
C ILE A 164 -7.75 19.14 10.19
N ALA A 165 -9.00 18.81 9.81
CA ALA A 165 -9.63 19.35 8.61
C ALA A 165 -9.65 20.89 8.63
N ARG A 166 -10.00 21.50 9.77
CA ARG A 166 -10.05 22.94 9.92
C ARG A 166 -8.66 23.58 9.88
N ASN A 167 -7.68 22.96 10.52
CA ASN A 167 -6.34 23.55 10.68
C ASN A 167 -5.44 23.33 9.48
N PHE A 168 -5.64 22.25 8.71
CA PHE A 168 -4.73 21.85 7.65
C PHE A 168 -5.34 21.86 6.24
N VAL A 169 -6.66 21.79 6.10
CA VAL A 169 -7.35 21.64 4.81
C VAL A 169 -8.27 22.80 4.46
N SER A 170 -8.42 23.81 5.34
CA SER A 170 -9.20 25.00 5.04
C SER A 170 -8.46 25.90 4.03
N THR A 171 -9.21 26.56 3.15
CA THR A 171 -8.68 27.41 2.08
C THR A 171 -7.71 28.51 2.54
N GLY A 172 -7.72 28.88 3.82
CA GLY A 172 -6.80 29.87 4.41
C GLY A 172 -5.47 29.29 4.93
N THR A 173 -5.35 27.97 5.08
CA THR A 173 -4.17 27.31 5.68
C THR A 173 -3.33 26.50 4.69
N LEU A 174 -3.82 26.30 3.47
CA LEU A 174 -3.09 25.57 2.44
C LEU A 174 -1.96 26.42 1.86
N THR A 175 -0.76 26.12 2.29
CA THR A 175 0.46 26.78 1.81
C THR A 175 1.34 25.76 1.08
N SER A 176 2.28 26.25 0.25
CA SER A 176 3.31 25.38 -0.35
C SER A 176 4.15 24.65 0.69
N ARG A 177 4.31 25.21 1.90
CA ARG A 177 4.98 24.53 3.03
C ARG A 177 4.20 23.32 3.51
N PHE A 178 2.88 23.45 3.64
CA PHE A 178 2.00 22.32 3.99
C PHE A 178 2.10 21.22 2.93
N PHE A 179 2.07 21.60 1.65
CA PHE A 179 2.18 20.64 0.55
C PHE A 179 3.53 19.91 0.56
N SER A 180 4.63 20.63 0.81
CA SER A 180 5.95 20.02 0.98
C SER A 180 6.01 19.07 2.19
N LEU A 181 5.31 19.38 3.28
CA LEU A 181 5.17 18.46 4.42
C LEU A 181 4.43 17.18 4.00
N MET A 182 3.38 17.27 3.20
CA MET A 182 2.65 16.09 2.70
C MET A 182 3.53 15.22 1.80
N VAL A 183 4.34 15.81 0.92
CA VAL A 183 5.34 15.09 0.13
C VAL A 183 6.32 14.37 1.05
N PHE A 184 6.84 15.07 2.05
CA PHE A 184 7.75 14.48 3.04
C PHE A 184 7.09 13.29 3.76
N MET A 185 5.86 13.43 4.23
CA MET A 185 5.13 12.34 4.89
C MET A 185 4.91 11.15 3.95
N HIS A 186 4.56 11.41 2.69
CA HIS A 186 4.38 10.34 1.70
C HIS A 186 5.66 9.57 1.42
N VAL A 187 6.82 10.19 1.49
CA VAL A 187 8.14 9.53 1.34
C VAL A 187 8.58 8.85 2.63
N ALA A 188 8.40 9.50 3.79
CA ALA A 188 8.86 9.00 5.09
C ALA A 188 8.06 7.76 5.55
N VAL A 189 6.75 7.73 5.32
CA VAL A 189 5.89 6.60 5.73
C VAL A 189 6.32 5.28 5.05
N PRO A 190 6.57 5.20 3.73
CA PRO A 190 7.11 3.98 3.11
C PRO A 190 8.49 3.56 3.63
N LEU A 191 9.35 4.49 3.99
CA LEU A 191 10.63 4.14 4.60
C LEU A 191 10.44 3.51 5.98
N PHE A 192 9.54 4.06 6.78
CA PHE A 192 9.18 3.46 8.06
C PHE A 192 8.46 2.10 7.87
N LEU A 193 7.61 2.00 6.86
CA LEU A 193 6.98 0.74 6.47
C LEU A 193 8.03 -0.34 6.13
N LEU A 194 9.08 -0.01 5.37
CA LEU A 194 10.18 -0.92 5.06
C LEU A 194 10.86 -1.43 6.34
N PHE A 195 11.07 -0.56 7.32
CA PHE A 195 11.63 -0.94 8.63
C PHE A 195 10.70 -1.91 9.38
N ILE A 196 9.40 -1.65 9.40
CA ILE A 196 8.42 -2.55 10.03
C ILE A 196 8.33 -3.88 9.27
N MET A 197 8.39 -3.88 7.93
CA MET A 197 8.44 -5.12 7.13
C MET A 197 9.68 -5.94 7.46
N TRP A 198 10.83 -5.31 7.66
CA TRP A 198 12.03 -6.02 8.11
C TRP A 198 11.81 -6.69 9.47
N ILE A 199 11.25 -5.98 10.45
CA ILE A 199 10.88 -6.55 11.75
C ILE A 199 9.89 -7.71 11.60
N HIS A 200 8.89 -7.55 10.73
CA HIS A 200 7.84 -8.54 10.49
C HIS A 200 8.40 -9.90 10.04
N ILE A 201 9.46 -9.91 9.24
CA ILE A 201 10.06 -11.12 8.71
C ILE A 201 11.16 -11.73 9.59
N LEU A 202 11.67 -11.02 10.62
CA LEU A 202 12.81 -11.46 11.45
C LEU A 202 12.60 -12.82 12.11
N HIS A 203 11.38 -13.14 12.52
CA HIS A 203 11.05 -14.38 13.24
C HIS A 203 10.47 -15.47 12.31
N ILE A 204 10.50 -15.26 11.00
CA ILE A 204 10.03 -16.23 10.03
C ILE A 204 11.25 -17.04 9.55
N SER A 205 11.27 -18.34 9.85
CA SER A 205 12.28 -19.21 9.28
C SER A 205 12.11 -19.31 7.76
N ARG A 206 13.12 -18.94 6.99
CA ARG A 206 13.12 -18.94 5.52
C ARG A 206 12.00 -18.07 4.91
N PRO A 207 11.98 -16.76 5.18
CA PRO A 207 10.98 -15.88 4.60
C PRO A 207 11.09 -15.86 3.07
N LYS A 208 9.95 -15.96 2.40
CA LYS A 208 9.89 -15.79 0.93
C LYS A 208 9.80 -14.28 0.64
N MET A 209 10.91 -13.69 0.24
CA MET A 209 10.98 -12.26 -0.06
C MET A 209 10.70 -11.94 -1.54
N ASN A 210 11.01 -12.89 -2.43
CA ASN A 210 10.79 -12.71 -3.87
C ASN A 210 9.80 -13.76 -4.37
N PRO A 211 8.79 -13.38 -5.15
CA PRO A 211 7.93 -14.34 -5.81
C PRO A 211 8.71 -15.10 -6.90
N PRO A 212 8.30 -16.31 -7.26
CA PRO A 212 8.85 -17.03 -8.40
C PRO A 212 8.83 -16.15 -9.66
N ARG A 213 9.87 -16.23 -10.50
CA ARG A 213 10.02 -15.38 -11.71
C ARG A 213 8.80 -15.38 -12.62
N MET A 214 8.11 -16.52 -12.74
CA MET A 214 6.87 -16.63 -13.50
C MET A 214 5.75 -15.76 -12.93
N LEU A 215 5.55 -15.78 -11.60
CA LEU A 215 4.55 -14.95 -10.94
C LEU A 215 4.89 -13.46 -10.99
N ALA A 216 6.17 -13.12 -10.82
CA ALA A 216 6.64 -11.74 -10.98
C ALA A 216 6.37 -11.23 -12.41
N GLY A 217 6.67 -12.04 -13.42
CA GLY A 217 6.41 -11.71 -14.83
C GLY A 217 4.91 -11.52 -15.12
N LEU A 218 4.05 -12.44 -14.67
CA LEU A 218 2.60 -12.30 -14.82
C LEU A 218 2.05 -11.05 -14.14
N SER A 219 2.58 -10.71 -12.95
CA SER A 219 2.14 -9.51 -12.19
C SER A 219 2.54 -8.20 -12.86
N LEU A 220 3.50 -8.20 -13.78
CA LEU A 220 3.90 -7.01 -14.55
C LEU A 220 3.10 -6.84 -15.85
N VAL A 221 2.43 -7.89 -16.31
CA VAL A 221 1.62 -7.88 -17.55
C VAL A 221 0.16 -7.54 -17.26
N LEU A 222 -0.31 -7.80 -16.05
CA LEU A 222 -1.66 -7.46 -15.57
C LEU A 222 -1.76 -6.00 -15.16
#